data_eabf1c13f400b592a39b8f3a4526c2f0
#
_entry.id   eabf1c13f400b592a39b8f3a4526c2f0
#
_cell.length_a   1.000
_cell.length_b   1.000
_cell.length_c   1.000
_cell.angle_alpha   90.00
_cell.angle_beta   90.00
_cell.angle_gamma   90.00
#
_symmetry.space_group_name_H-M   'P 1'
#
loop_
_entity.id
_entity.type
_entity.pdbx_description
1 polymer ?
#
loop_
_entity_poly.entity_id
_entity_poly.type
_entity_poly.pdbx_seq_one_letter_code
_entity_poly.pdbx_strand_id
1 'polypeptide(L)'
;MLGVLAALSPAVVTLVGCASGSVASPPAGVDGLVVPTPSPEADDFAATVTNPWFPLRDGARVVYRVIDDRGYHRLTVTVAPGPAVAGVATTARVSTEGGRSTTDWYAQDRRGNVWWFGRAGEWRAGTDGAEAGVAVPAVPRVGDGWATAYAGGADLQVATVVTRDAALAVPQGNHYPVLLLEVTSPATGQDRVVYYAKGVGVLEENTQRGAYRLVQLARVGSSG
;
A
#
# COMPACT_ATOMS: atom_id res chain seq x y z
N MET A 1 -19.85 86.08 36.73
CA MET A 1 -18.68 85.17 36.83
C MET A 1 -19.05 83.89 36.03
N LEU A 2 -18.59 83.79 34.80
CA LEU A 2 -18.85 82.66 33.92
C LEU A 2 -17.82 81.59 34.17
N GLY A 3 -18.28 80.40 34.52
CA GLY A 3 -17.44 79.20 34.60
C GLY A 3 -17.52 78.42 33.29
N VAL A 4 -16.35 78.24 32.65
CA VAL A 4 -16.23 77.47 31.44
C VAL A 4 -15.96 76.00 31.86
N LEU A 5 -16.89 75.11 31.52
CA LEU A 5 -16.68 73.66 31.63
C LEU A 5 -15.98 73.16 30.37
N ALA A 6 -14.77 72.68 30.51
CA ALA A 6 -14.05 71.99 29.48
C ALA A 6 -14.49 70.50 29.46
N ALA A 7 -15.07 70.05 28.34
CA ALA A 7 -15.43 68.67 28.12
C ALA A 7 -14.19 67.90 27.56
N LEU A 8 -13.68 66.93 28.34
CA LEU A 8 -12.70 65.95 27.84
C LEU A 8 -13.43 64.80 27.14
N SER A 9 -13.23 64.67 25.81
CA SER A 9 -13.65 63.52 25.05
C SER A 9 -12.61 62.41 25.16
N PRO A 10 -12.98 61.17 25.52
CA PRO A 10 -12.06 60.07 25.43
C PRO A 10 -11.92 59.57 24.01
N ALA A 11 -10.72 59.56 23.48
CA ALA A 11 -10.38 58.94 22.20
C ALA A 11 -10.42 57.41 22.36
N VAL A 12 -11.40 56.77 21.75
CA VAL A 12 -11.46 55.30 21.62
C VAL A 12 -10.49 54.88 20.52
N VAL A 13 -9.34 54.30 20.92
CA VAL A 13 -8.41 53.65 19.97
C VAL A 13 -8.95 52.26 19.69
N THR A 14 -9.58 52.05 18.55
CA THR A 14 -9.94 50.74 18.05
C THR A 14 -8.67 50.08 17.49
N LEU A 15 -8.09 49.16 18.23
CA LEU A 15 -7.09 48.20 17.72
C LEU A 15 -7.77 47.26 16.75
N VAL A 16 -7.63 47.52 15.46
CA VAL A 16 -7.96 46.56 14.40
C VAL A 16 -6.85 45.53 14.42
N GLY A 17 -7.05 44.45 15.17
CA GLY A 17 -6.22 43.26 15.10
C GLY A 17 -6.45 42.60 13.75
N CYS A 18 -5.49 42.67 12.83
CA CYS A 18 -5.42 41.78 11.69
C CYS A 18 -5.19 40.36 12.22
N ALA A 19 -6.27 39.66 12.54
CA ALA A 19 -6.24 38.21 12.62
C ALA A 19 -6.12 37.69 11.20
N SER A 20 -4.87 37.64 10.68
CA SER A 20 -4.54 36.78 9.57
C SER A 20 -4.64 35.35 10.10
N GLY A 21 -5.88 34.83 10.13
CA GLY A 21 -6.11 33.41 10.24
C GLY A 21 -5.44 32.79 9.01
N SER A 22 -4.20 32.32 9.18
CA SER A 22 -3.63 31.39 8.22
C SER A 22 -4.63 30.25 8.13
N VAL A 23 -5.32 30.17 6.99
CA VAL A 23 -6.02 28.94 6.60
C VAL A 23 -4.96 27.87 6.81
N ALA A 24 -5.21 26.92 7.73
CA ALA A 24 -4.34 25.79 7.90
C ALA A 24 -4.24 25.15 6.53
N SER A 25 -3.12 25.40 5.86
CA SER A 25 -2.79 24.66 4.66
C SER A 25 -2.79 23.20 5.10
N PRO A 26 -3.59 22.33 4.49
CA PRO A 26 -3.42 20.92 4.75
C PRO A 26 -1.91 20.65 4.61
N PRO A 27 -1.33 19.78 5.44
CA PRO A 27 0.08 19.49 5.31
C PRO A 27 0.31 19.26 3.82
N ALA A 28 1.31 19.92 3.26
CA ALA A 28 1.70 19.73 1.86
C ALA A 28 2.41 18.36 1.72
N GLY A 29 1.77 17.35 2.20
CA GLY A 29 1.88 15.99 1.79
C GLY A 29 1.05 15.96 0.54
N VAL A 30 1.69 16.01 -0.58
CA VAL A 30 1.27 15.61 -1.93
C VAL A 30 -0.22 15.29 -2.08
N ASP A 31 -1.08 16.21 -1.63
CA ASP A 31 -2.51 16.13 -1.86
C ASP A 31 -2.71 16.10 -3.37
N GLY A 32 -3.01 14.91 -3.87
CA GLY A 32 -3.31 14.71 -5.28
C GLY A 32 -2.09 14.56 -6.20
N LEU A 33 -0.89 14.32 -5.71
CA LEU A 33 0.16 13.79 -6.58
C LEU A 33 -0.16 12.33 -6.91
N VAL A 34 -1.10 12.15 -7.80
CA VAL A 34 -1.17 10.91 -8.59
C VAL A 34 0.15 10.87 -9.36
N VAL A 35 1.13 10.14 -8.84
CA VAL A 35 2.31 9.80 -9.63
C VAL A 35 1.75 9.08 -10.85
N PRO A 36 1.88 9.64 -12.07
CA PRO A 36 1.38 8.97 -13.26
C PRO A 36 1.97 7.57 -13.22
N THR A 37 1.12 6.56 -13.16
CA THR A 37 1.58 5.18 -13.26
C THR A 37 2.30 5.10 -14.61
N PRO A 38 3.62 4.94 -14.68
CA PRO A 38 4.29 4.81 -15.96
C PRO A 38 3.64 3.61 -16.66
N SER A 39 3.47 3.69 -17.98
CA SER A 39 3.07 2.53 -18.78
C SER A 39 4.34 1.89 -19.33
N PRO A 40 5.03 1.02 -18.58
CA PRO A 40 6.23 0.35 -19.08
C PRO A 40 5.84 -0.62 -20.18
N GLU A 41 6.69 -0.71 -21.21
CA GLU A 41 6.55 -1.69 -22.27
C GLU A 41 6.75 -3.10 -21.71
N ALA A 42 6.20 -4.12 -22.38
CA ALA A 42 6.33 -5.51 -21.94
C ALA A 42 7.79 -5.94 -21.75
N ASP A 43 8.69 -5.45 -22.60
CA ASP A 43 10.13 -5.72 -22.53
C ASP A 43 10.85 -5.06 -21.35
N ASP A 44 10.21 -4.15 -20.65
CA ASP A 44 10.76 -3.54 -19.43
C ASP A 44 10.61 -4.42 -18.20
N PHE A 45 9.89 -5.54 -18.33
CA PHE A 45 9.61 -6.43 -17.21
C PHE A 45 10.47 -7.69 -17.22
N ALA A 46 10.76 -8.16 -15.99
CA ALA A 46 11.27 -9.49 -15.72
C ALA A 46 10.25 -10.28 -14.89
N ALA A 47 10.09 -11.56 -15.21
CA ALA A 47 9.23 -12.45 -14.43
C ALA A 47 9.73 -12.65 -13.00
N THR A 48 11.05 -12.59 -12.79
CA THR A 48 11.64 -12.75 -11.45
C THR A 48 11.43 -11.49 -10.61
N VAL A 49 10.80 -11.64 -9.46
CA VAL A 49 10.54 -10.54 -8.52
C VAL A 49 11.56 -10.60 -7.38
N THR A 50 12.55 -9.69 -7.44
CA THR A 50 13.67 -9.59 -6.48
C THR A 50 13.59 -8.38 -5.57
N ASN A 51 12.56 -7.54 -5.72
CA ASN A 51 12.35 -6.37 -4.88
C ASN A 51 12.53 -6.73 -3.39
N PRO A 52 13.38 -6.01 -2.64
CA PRO A 52 13.71 -6.40 -1.27
C PRO A 52 12.51 -6.40 -0.32
N TRP A 53 11.50 -5.55 -0.56
CA TRP A 53 10.30 -5.47 0.27
C TRP A 53 9.27 -6.56 -0.07
N PHE A 54 9.27 -7.04 -1.32
CA PHE A 54 8.31 -8.04 -1.79
C PHE A 54 8.97 -9.10 -2.69
N PRO A 55 9.92 -9.88 -2.16
CA PRO A 55 10.60 -10.90 -2.96
C PRO A 55 9.68 -12.10 -3.20
N LEU A 56 9.48 -12.46 -4.46
CA LEU A 56 8.73 -13.65 -4.89
C LEU A 56 9.70 -14.62 -5.55
N ARG A 57 10.36 -15.45 -4.74
CA ARG A 57 11.29 -16.47 -5.23
C ARG A 57 10.51 -17.71 -5.63
N ASP A 58 10.77 -18.25 -6.81
CA ASP A 58 10.15 -19.49 -7.26
C ASP A 58 10.37 -20.64 -6.25
N GLY A 59 9.32 -21.44 -6.06
CA GLY A 59 9.30 -22.52 -5.06
C GLY A 59 9.20 -22.05 -3.60
N ALA A 60 9.23 -20.73 -3.33
CA ALA A 60 9.09 -20.24 -1.96
C ALA A 60 7.72 -20.57 -1.38
N ARG A 61 7.71 -20.94 -0.10
CA ARG A 61 6.49 -21.18 0.68
C ARG A 61 6.51 -20.39 1.98
N VAL A 62 5.44 -19.65 2.23
CA VAL A 62 5.26 -18.86 3.45
C VAL A 62 3.95 -19.28 4.11
N VAL A 63 3.96 -19.44 5.44
CA VAL A 63 2.80 -19.80 6.22
C VAL A 63 2.41 -18.63 7.11
N TYR A 64 1.14 -18.27 7.06
CA TYR A 64 0.53 -17.23 7.87
C TYR A 64 -0.53 -17.80 8.80
N ARG A 65 -0.72 -17.15 9.94
CA ARG A 65 -1.91 -17.27 10.78
C ARG A 65 -2.87 -16.17 10.36
N VAL A 66 -4.09 -16.54 10.07
CA VAL A 66 -5.21 -15.62 9.90
C VAL A 66 -6.03 -15.63 11.18
N ILE A 67 -6.50 -14.45 11.56
CA ILE A 67 -7.36 -14.20 12.71
C ILE A 67 -8.52 -13.37 12.19
N ASP A 68 -9.70 -13.92 12.18
CA ASP A 68 -10.93 -13.26 11.76
C ASP A 68 -12.13 -13.73 12.61
N ASP A 69 -13.35 -13.42 12.19
CA ASP A 69 -14.59 -13.82 12.87
C ASP A 69 -14.80 -15.35 12.97
N ARG A 70 -14.13 -16.13 12.09
CA ARG A 70 -14.10 -17.60 12.14
C ARG A 70 -13.05 -18.15 13.12
N GLY A 71 -12.26 -17.30 13.75
CA GLY A 71 -11.19 -17.65 14.67
C GLY A 71 -9.81 -17.78 13.99
N TYR A 72 -9.00 -18.73 14.48
CA TYR A 72 -7.64 -18.93 13.97
C TYR A 72 -7.61 -19.99 12.89
N HIS A 73 -7.02 -19.66 11.73
CA HIS A 73 -6.77 -20.63 10.67
C HIS A 73 -5.47 -20.34 9.94
N ARG A 74 -5.08 -21.22 9.05
CA ARG A 74 -3.81 -21.15 8.32
C ARG A 74 -4.05 -20.71 6.88
N LEU A 75 -3.24 -19.75 6.43
CA LEU A 75 -3.07 -19.40 5.04
C LEU A 75 -1.65 -19.78 4.62
N THR A 76 -1.52 -20.46 3.49
CA THR A 76 -0.24 -20.80 2.88
C THR A 76 -0.10 -20.04 1.58
N VAL A 77 1.03 -19.36 1.41
CA VAL A 77 1.41 -18.70 0.17
C VAL A 77 2.52 -19.51 -0.49
N THR A 78 2.35 -19.84 -1.76
CA THR A 78 3.38 -20.43 -2.61
C THR A 78 3.66 -19.54 -3.81
N VAL A 79 4.88 -19.60 -4.33
CA VAL A 79 5.32 -18.83 -5.48
C VAL A 79 5.71 -19.80 -6.60
N ALA A 80 5.25 -19.53 -7.81
CA ALA A 80 5.54 -20.33 -9.00
C ALA A 80 5.59 -19.42 -10.24
N PRO A 81 6.10 -19.90 -11.39
CA PRO A 81 5.91 -19.21 -12.66
C PRO A 81 4.42 -18.98 -12.95
N GLY A 82 4.08 -17.79 -13.42
CA GLY A 82 2.73 -17.41 -13.83
C GLY A 82 2.55 -17.44 -15.36
N PRO A 83 1.33 -17.23 -15.86
CA PRO A 83 1.05 -17.06 -17.28
C PRO A 83 1.60 -15.71 -17.78
N ALA A 84 1.77 -15.55 -19.06
CA ALA A 84 1.94 -14.23 -19.65
C ALA A 84 0.63 -13.43 -19.53
N VAL A 85 0.71 -12.18 -19.06
CA VAL A 85 -0.41 -11.24 -18.94
C VAL A 85 -0.06 -9.95 -19.65
N ALA A 86 -0.88 -9.49 -20.58
CA ALA A 86 -0.61 -8.33 -21.43
C ALA A 86 0.79 -8.38 -22.10
N GLY A 87 1.23 -9.58 -22.53
CA GLY A 87 2.56 -9.78 -23.12
C GLY A 87 3.71 -9.90 -22.11
N VAL A 88 3.48 -9.66 -20.82
CA VAL A 88 4.49 -9.72 -19.76
C VAL A 88 4.51 -11.10 -19.10
N ALA A 89 5.70 -11.71 -19.01
CA ALA A 89 5.90 -12.93 -18.22
C ALA A 89 5.73 -12.60 -16.73
N THR A 90 4.93 -13.39 -15.99
CA THR A 90 4.61 -13.10 -14.60
C THR A 90 5.07 -14.19 -13.64
N THR A 91 5.16 -13.83 -12.36
CA THR A 91 5.26 -14.73 -11.21
C THR A 91 3.88 -14.85 -10.56
N ALA A 92 3.42 -16.07 -10.33
CA ALA A 92 2.20 -16.37 -9.60
C ALA A 92 2.48 -16.46 -8.09
N ARG A 93 1.69 -15.71 -7.30
CA ARG A 93 1.61 -15.85 -5.85
C ARG A 93 0.27 -16.50 -5.53
N VAL A 94 0.32 -17.75 -5.08
CA VAL A 94 -0.86 -18.55 -4.78
C VAL A 94 -1.09 -18.59 -3.28
N SER A 95 -2.20 -18.02 -2.83
CA SER A 95 -2.65 -18.03 -1.44
C SER A 95 -3.71 -19.10 -1.27
N THR A 96 -3.47 -20.08 -0.40
CA THR A 96 -4.41 -21.19 -0.12
C THR A 96 -4.86 -21.16 1.33
N GLU A 97 -6.18 -21.11 1.51
CA GLU A 97 -6.85 -21.07 2.80
C GLU A 97 -8.12 -21.96 2.77
N GLY A 98 -8.26 -22.89 3.72
CA GLY A 98 -9.44 -23.75 3.81
C GLY A 98 -9.76 -24.55 2.53
N GLY A 99 -8.74 -24.92 1.74
CA GLY A 99 -8.89 -25.63 0.47
C GLY A 99 -9.24 -24.73 -0.72
N ARG A 100 -9.40 -23.42 -0.53
CA ARG A 100 -9.59 -22.43 -1.60
C ARG A 100 -8.29 -21.74 -1.93
N SER A 101 -8.05 -21.49 -3.21
CA SER A 101 -6.84 -20.79 -3.65
C SER A 101 -7.19 -19.53 -4.42
N THR A 102 -6.44 -18.47 -4.13
CA THR A 102 -6.44 -17.21 -4.88
C THR A 102 -5.06 -17.05 -5.51
N THR A 103 -5.01 -16.72 -6.78
CA THR A 103 -3.75 -16.53 -7.52
C THR A 103 -3.64 -15.11 -8.02
N ASP A 104 -2.61 -14.42 -7.58
CA ASP A 104 -2.24 -13.09 -8.05
C ASP A 104 -1.00 -13.17 -8.95
N TRP A 105 -0.92 -12.36 -10.01
CA TRP A 105 0.19 -12.33 -10.95
C TRP A 105 1.00 -11.05 -10.81
N TYR A 106 2.31 -11.20 -10.69
CA TYR A 106 3.25 -10.10 -10.51
C TYR A 106 4.39 -10.16 -11.51
N ALA A 107 4.95 -9.00 -11.84
CA ALA A 107 6.23 -8.89 -12.53
C ALA A 107 7.00 -7.69 -11.98
N GLN A 108 8.31 -7.64 -12.21
CA GLN A 108 9.15 -6.54 -11.77
C GLN A 108 9.68 -5.76 -12.96
N ASP A 109 9.54 -4.42 -12.93
CA ASP A 109 10.14 -3.58 -13.96
C ASP A 109 11.66 -3.42 -13.77
N ARG A 110 12.35 -2.88 -14.78
CA ARG A 110 13.81 -2.64 -14.72
C ARG A 110 14.24 -1.68 -13.61
N ARG A 111 13.31 -0.87 -13.07
CA ARG A 111 13.56 0.03 -11.94
C ARG A 111 13.41 -0.68 -10.60
N GLY A 112 12.92 -1.93 -10.60
CA GLY A 112 12.71 -2.74 -9.41
C GLY A 112 11.34 -2.58 -8.77
N ASN A 113 10.39 -1.85 -9.37
CA ASN A 113 9.02 -1.80 -8.88
C ASN A 113 8.33 -3.12 -9.18
N VAL A 114 7.56 -3.63 -8.23
CA VAL A 114 6.71 -4.80 -8.43
C VAL A 114 5.33 -4.34 -8.87
N TRP A 115 4.85 -4.92 -9.96
CA TRP A 115 3.56 -4.62 -10.55
C TRP A 115 2.59 -5.77 -10.37
N TRP A 116 1.32 -5.46 -10.12
CA TRP A 116 0.24 -6.42 -10.03
C TRP A 116 -0.52 -6.46 -11.36
N PHE A 117 -0.50 -7.60 -12.02
CA PHE A 117 -1.05 -7.81 -13.35
C PHE A 117 -2.43 -8.45 -13.35
N GLY A 118 -2.93 -8.84 -12.19
CA GLY A 118 -4.27 -9.40 -12.09
C GLY A 118 -4.42 -10.47 -11.03
N ARG A 119 -5.66 -10.89 -10.88
CA ARG A 119 -6.08 -11.98 -10.01
C ARG A 119 -6.94 -12.95 -10.78
N ALA A 120 -6.62 -14.23 -10.71
CA ALA A 120 -7.31 -15.29 -11.42
C ALA A 120 -8.81 -15.31 -11.08
N GLY A 121 -9.64 -15.26 -12.12
CA GLY A 121 -11.10 -15.27 -11.98
C GLY A 121 -11.74 -13.94 -11.62
N GLU A 122 -10.95 -12.88 -11.38
CA GLU A 122 -11.48 -11.56 -11.04
C GLU A 122 -11.17 -10.51 -12.12
N TRP A 123 -9.89 -10.27 -12.39
CA TRP A 123 -9.47 -9.29 -13.38
C TRP A 123 -8.07 -9.61 -13.93
N ARG A 124 -7.74 -9.06 -15.10
CA ARG A 124 -6.48 -9.26 -15.78
C ARG A 124 -6.09 -8.01 -16.58
N ALA A 125 -4.88 -7.52 -16.40
CA ALA A 125 -4.36 -6.40 -17.18
C ALA A 125 -4.42 -6.69 -18.69
N GLY A 126 -4.77 -5.67 -19.48
CA GLY A 126 -4.97 -5.78 -20.93
C GLY A 126 -6.31 -6.41 -21.33
N THR A 127 -7.22 -6.67 -20.40
CA THR A 127 -8.56 -7.21 -20.67
C THR A 127 -9.61 -6.23 -20.13
N ASP A 128 -10.64 -5.92 -20.94
CA ASP A 128 -11.76 -5.05 -20.55
C ASP A 128 -11.33 -3.69 -19.97
N GLY A 129 -10.24 -3.12 -20.51
CA GLY A 129 -9.69 -1.84 -20.08
C GLY A 129 -8.99 -1.89 -18.71
N ALA A 130 -8.72 -3.09 -18.17
CA ALA A 130 -7.97 -3.20 -16.94
C ALA A 130 -6.46 -3.00 -17.17
N GLU A 131 -5.82 -2.30 -16.23
CA GLU A 131 -4.40 -1.95 -16.30
C GLU A 131 -3.67 -2.43 -15.04
N ALA A 132 -2.43 -2.89 -15.23
CA ALA A 132 -1.55 -3.21 -14.12
C ALA A 132 -1.13 -1.93 -13.37
N GLY A 133 -0.89 -2.06 -12.08
CA GLY A 133 -0.34 -0.98 -11.28
C GLY A 133 0.75 -1.45 -10.33
N VAL A 134 1.42 -0.51 -9.70
CA VAL A 134 2.53 -0.81 -8.78
C VAL A 134 1.98 -1.43 -7.50
N ALA A 135 2.35 -2.67 -7.19
CA ALA A 135 2.05 -3.31 -5.92
C ALA A 135 3.00 -2.82 -4.80
N VAL A 136 4.31 -2.79 -5.11
CA VAL A 136 5.33 -2.30 -4.16
C VAL A 136 6.42 -1.57 -4.94
N PRO A 137 6.71 -0.30 -4.63
CA PRO A 137 7.76 0.45 -5.31
C PRO A 137 9.17 -0.03 -4.94
N ALA A 138 10.14 0.18 -5.83
CA ALA A 138 11.54 -0.14 -5.59
C ALA A 138 12.13 0.69 -4.43
N VAL A 139 11.78 1.97 -4.41
CA VAL A 139 12.26 2.95 -3.44
C VAL A 139 11.07 3.70 -2.85
N PRO A 140 10.33 3.09 -1.90
CA PRO A 140 9.19 3.75 -1.27
C PRO A 140 9.65 4.98 -0.49
N ARG A 141 8.90 6.08 -0.57
CA ARG A 141 9.12 7.32 0.21
C ARG A 141 7.87 7.59 1.04
N VAL A 142 8.05 8.06 2.25
CA VAL A 142 6.93 8.44 3.13
C VAL A 142 6.08 9.51 2.44
N GLY A 143 4.76 9.28 2.39
CA GLY A 143 3.80 10.15 1.72
C GLY A 143 3.56 9.82 0.23
N ASP A 144 4.36 8.95 -0.41
CA ASP A 144 4.05 8.47 -1.76
C ASP A 144 2.71 7.72 -1.74
N GLY A 145 1.84 8.03 -2.71
CA GLY A 145 0.55 7.36 -2.91
C GLY A 145 0.35 7.01 -4.39
N TRP A 146 -0.27 5.85 -4.68
CA TRP A 146 -0.51 5.39 -6.05
C TRP A 146 -1.67 4.38 -6.12
N ALA A 147 -2.29 4.25 -7.31
CA ALA A 147 -3.19 3.16 -7.61
C ALA A 147 -2.41 1.87 -7.87
N THR A 148 -2.82 0.76 -7.26
CA THR A 148 -2.14 -0.54 -7.42
C THR A 148 -2.66 -1.33 -8.63
N ALA A 149 -3.83 -0.98 -9.15
CA ALA A 149 -4.42 -1.51 -10.36
C ALA A 149 -5.66 -0.70 -10.74
N TYR A 150 -6.02 -0.74 -12.03
CA TYR A 150 -7.24 -0.13 -12.56
C TYR A 150 -8.08 -1.20 -13.25
N ALA A 151 -9.35 -1.32 -12.90
CA ALA A 151 -10.29 -2.22 -13.59
C ALA A 151 -11.74 -1.76 -13.34
N GLY A 152 -12.61 -2.08 -14.29
CA GLY A 152 -14.03 -1.70 -14.19
C GLY A 152 -14.28 -0.21 -14.19
N GLY A 153 -13.37 0.61 -14.75
CA GLY A 153 -13.48 2.05 -14.80
C GLY A 153 -13.05 2.79 -13.53
N ALA A 154 -12.39 2.10 -12.58
CA ALA A 154 -11.96 2.69 -11.32
C ALA A 154 -10.66 2.08 -10.80
N ASP A 155 -9.98 2.78 -9.90
CA ASP A 155 -8.86 2.23 -9.14
C ASP A 155 -9.35 1.12 -8.21
N LEU A 156 -8.76 -0.07 -8.31
CA LEU A 156 -9.10 -1.20 -7.43
C LEU A 156 -8.63 -0.98 -6.01
N GLN A 157 -7.41 -0.44 -5.88
CA GLN A 157 -6.78 -0.16 -4.60
C GLN A 157 -5.84 1.02 -4.74
N VAL A 158 -5.77 1.83 -3.70
CA VAL A 158 -4.79 2.91 -3.55
C VAL A 158 -3.89 2.59 -2.37
N ALA A 159 -2.58 2.65 -2.58
CA ALA A 159 -1.59 2.43 -1.53
C ALA A 159 -0.88 3.74 -1.20
N THR A 160 -0.56 3.92 0.09
CA THR A 160 0.19 5.07 0.60
C THR A 160 1.30 4.59 1.54
N VAL A 161 2.50 5.14 1.41
CA VAL A 161 3.61 4.86 2.33
C VAL A 161 3.46 5.66 3.60
N VAL A 162 3.16 4.99 4.70
CA VAL A 162 3.03 5.63 6.03
C VAL A 162 4.38 5.83 6.69
N THR A 163 5.21 4.79 6.70
CA THR A 163 6.58 4.85 7.24
C THR A 163 7.45 3.75 6.64
N ARG A 164 8.77 3.91 6.72
CA ARG A 164 9.76 2.88 6.32
C ARG A 164 10.58 2.39 7.50
N ASP A 165 10.37 2.96 8.67
CA ASP A 165 11.20 2.78 9.85
C ASP A 165 10.36 2.27 11.04
N ALA A 166 9.26 1.54 10.76
CA ALA A 166 8.51 0.86 11.80
C ALA A 166 9.31 -0.30 12.39
N ALA A 167 9.01 -0.66 13.62
CA ALA A 167 9.45 -1.90 14.25
C ALA A 167 8.24 -2.81 14.43
N LEU A 168 8.39 -4.10 14.13
CA LEU A 168 7.32 -5.08 14.28
C LEU A 168 7.86 -6.39 14.85
N ALA A 169 7.18 -6.91 15.87
CA ALA A 169 7.40 -8.23 16.42
C ALA A 169 6.36 -9.21 15.85
N VAL A 170 6.81 -10.28 15.23
CA VAL A 170 6.01 -11.40 14.74
C VAL A 170 6.56 -12.70 15.34
N PRO A 171 5.84 -13.84 15.24
CA PRO A 171 6.31 -15.10 15.81
C PRO A 171 7.71 -15.54 15.37
N GLN A 172 8.21 -15.06 14.24
CA GLN A 172 9.56 -15.34 13.74
C GLN A 172 10.65 -14.45 14.33
N GLY A 173 10.30 -13.41 15.05
CA GLY A 173 11.25 -12.48 15.64
C GLY A 173 10.88 -11.01 15.44
N ASN A 174 11.82 -10.15 15.82
CA ASN A 174 11.69 -8.71 15.69
C ASN A 174 12.29 -8.25 14.35
N HIS A 175 11.57 -7.39 13.67
CA HIS A 175 11.98 -6.82 12.39
C HIS A 175 12.11 -5.31 12.47
N TYR A 176 13.21 -4.79 11.93
CA TYR A 176 13.51 -3.37 11.75
C TYR A 176 14.57 -3.20 10.65
N PRO A 177 14.46 -2.25 9.74
CA PRO A 177 13.28 -1.40 9.52
C PRO A 177 12.15 -2.16 8.80
N VAL A 178 10.90 -1.76 9.05
CA VAL A 178 9.69 -2.29 8.42
C VAL A 178 9.01 -1.18 7.62
N LEU A 179 8.65 -1.49 6.37
CA LEU A 179 7.82 -0.64 5.54
C LEU A 179 6.35 -0.88 5.87
N LEU A 180 5.61 0.19 6.12
CA LEU A 180 4.18 0.17 6.38
C LEU A 180 3.46 0.88 5.25
N LEU A 181 2.58 0.16 4.56
CA LEU A 181 1.65 0.69 3.58
C LEU A 181 0.23 0.67 4.13
N GLU A 182 -0.47 1.77 3.97
CA GLU A 182 -1.92 1.82 4.05
C GLU A 182 -2.49 1.56 2.66
N VAL A 183 -3.46 0.66 2.57
CA VAL A 183 -4.10 0.27 1.31
C VAL A 183 -5.60 0.40 1.45
N THR A 184 -6.19 1.28 0.67
CA THR A 184 -7.63 1.52 0.62
C THR A 184 -8.21 0.93 -0.66
N SER A 185 -9.37 0.30 -0.57
CA SER A 185 -10.15 -0.14 -1.72
C SER A 185 -11.31 0.85 -1.92
N PRO A 186 -11.25 1.77 -2.90
CA PRO A 186 -12.27 2.80 -3.08
C PRO A 186 -13.68 2.24 -3.27
N ALA A 187 -13.80 1.12 -3.98
CA ALA A 187 -15.09 0.48 -4.26
C ALA A 187 -15.78 -0.10 -3.01
N THR A 188 -15.01 -0.54 -2.01
CA THR A 188 -15.56 -1.21 -0.81
C THR A 188 -15.39 -0.37 0.46
N GLY A 189 -14.58 0.69 0.41
CA GLY A 189 -14.19 1.48 1.58
C GLY A 189 -13.42 0.65 2.63
N GLN A 190 -12.81 -0.45 2.21
CA GLN A 190 -12.00 -1.28 3.11
C GLN A 190 -10.58 -0.75 3.15
N ASP A 191 -10.13 -0.46 4.36
CA ASP A 191 -8.77 -0.03 4.64
C ASP A 191 -8.01 -1.16 5.33
N ARG A 192 -6.79 -1.37 4.89
CA ARG A 192 -5.87 -2.32 5.49
C ARG A 192 -4.48 -1.72 5.60
N VAL A 193 -3.73 -2.20 6.57
CA VAL A 193 -2.32 -1.84 6.76
C VAL A 193 -1.48 -3.07 6.52
N VAL A 194 -0.45 -2.94 5.70
CA VAL A 194 0.45 -4.05 5.34
C VAL A 194 1.87 -3.71 5.75
N TYR A 195 2.50 -4.62 6.45
CA TYR A 195 3.86 -4.51 6.96
C TYR A 195 4.80 -5.40 6.16
N TYR A 196 5.89 -4.83 5.66
CA TYR A 196 6.89 -5.54 4.87
C TYR A 196 8.27 -5.44 5.50
N ALA A 197 9.01 -6.54 5.54
CA ALA A 197 10.43 -6.54 5.89
C ALA A 197 11.30 -6.90 4.69
N LYS A 198 12.47 -6.25 4.59
CA LYS A 198 13.43 -6.52 3.52
C LYS A 198 13.90 -7.97 3.53
N GLY A 199 13.91 -8.60 2.35
CA GLY A 199 14.30 -10.00 2.17
C GLY A 199 13.26 -11.02 2.64
N VAL A 200 12.20 -10.57 3.32
CA VAL A 200 11.13 -11.40 3.89
C VAL A 200 9.82 -11.25 3.11
N GLY A 201 9.42 -10.04 2.79
CA GLY A 201 8.11 -9.74 2.21
C GLY A 201 7.10 -9.37 3.29
N VAL A 202 5.83 -9.74 3.09
CA VAL A 202 4.75 -9.42 4.03
C VAL A 202 4.97 -10.12 5.37
N LEU A 203 5.02 -9.34 6.44
CA LEU A 203 5.08 -9.81 7.83
C LEU A 203 3.68 -9.91 8.44
N GLU A 204 2.89 -8.89 8.23
CA GLU A 204 1.57 -8.75 8.82
C GLU A 204 0.66 -7.92 7.91
N GLU A 205 -0.63 -8.21 7.95
CA GLU A 205 -1.67 -7.41 7.32
C GLU A 205 -2.85 -7.31 8.30
N ASN A 206 -3.37 -6.10 8.50
CA ASN A 206 -4.50 -5.84 9.38
C ASN A 206 -5.54 -4.99 8.65
N THR A 207 -6.82 -5.30 8.81
CA THR A 207 -7.87 -4.32 8.50
C THR A 207 -7.96 -3.31 9.66
N GLN A 208 -8.18 -2.04 9.36
CA GLN A 208 -8.25 -0.98 10.38
C GLN A 208 -9.35 -1.23 11.44
N ARG A 209 -10.40 -1.94 11.08
CA ARG A 209 -11.51 -2.31 12.00
C ARG A 209 -11.25 -3.58 12.80
N GLY A 210 -10.04 -4.15 12.71
CA GLY A 210 -9.65 -5.36 13.48
C GLY A 210 -10.38 -6.64 13.09
N ALA A 211 -11.19 -6.62 12.02
CA ALA A 211 -11.98 -7.78 11.58
C ALA A 211 -11.12 -8.88 10.93
N TYR A 212 -9.90 -8.54 10.53
CA TYR A 212 -8.97 -9.47 9.90
C TYR A 212 -7.53 -9.11 10.27
N ARG A 213 -6.75 -10.12 10.65
CA ARG A 213 -5.31 -10.00 10.87
C ARG A 213 -4.59 -11.21 10.32
N LEU A 214 -3.58 -10.97 9.51
CA LEU A 214 -2.68 -11.97 8.96
C LEU A 214 -1.28 -11.74 9.53
N VAL A 215 -0.68 -12.79 10.12
CA VAL A 215 0.65 -12.70 10.72
C VAL A 215 1.51 -13.85 10.21
N GLN A 216 2.73 -13.54 9.76
CA GLN A 216 3.66 -14.54 9.27
C GLN A 216 4.12 -15.47 10.40
N LEU A 217 3.98 -16.80 10.20
CA LEU A 217 4.41 -17.82 11.16
C LEU A 217 5.75 -18.45 10.80
N ALA A 218 5.96 -18.75 9.52
CA ALA A 218 7.14 -19.43 9.05
C ALA A 218 7.39 -19.17 7.57
N ARG A 219 8.67 -19.20 7.18
CA ARG A 219 9.11 -19.29 5.80
C ARG A 219 9.80 -20.63 5.63
N VAL A 220 9.29 -21.46 4.74
CA VAL A 220 9.94 -22.69 4.34
C VAL A 220 10.81 -22.34 3.14
N GLY A 221 12.13 -22.52 3.25
CA GLY A 221 13.06 -22.30 2.15
C GLY A 221 12.66 -23.14 0.94
N SER A 222 12.83 -22.59 -0.26
CA SER A 222 12.91 -23.44 -1.46
C SER A 222 14.11 -24.36 -1.25
N SER A 223 13.90 -25.66 -1.29
CA SER A 223 15.00 -26.62 -1.43
C SER A 223 15.72 -26.26 -2.72
N GLY A 224 16.98 -25.80 -2.62
CA GLY A 224 17.86 -25.55 -3.74
C GLY A 224 18.20 -26.82 -4.47
#